data_837de47a35c3c7027c9f3a35247eb024
#
_entry.id   837de47a35c3c7027c9f3a35247eb024
#
_cell.length_a   1.000
_cell.length_b   1.000
_cell.length_c   1.000
_cell.angle_alpha   90.00
_cell.angle_beta   90.00
_cell.angle_gamma   90.00
#
_symmetry.space_group_name_H-M   'P 1'
#
loop_
_entity.id
_entity.type
_entity.pdbx_description
1 polymer ?
#
loop_
_entity_poly.entity_id
_entity_poly.type
_entity_poly.pdbx_seq_one_letter_code
_entity_poly.pdbx_strand_id
1 'polypeptide(L)'
;MFAYLLAIMPKLFTHTWLNIALLLTCSVVPFSFFTLAQGISESFAGQGAEFMIITLLLVHLFCFLLATTQFVNERVRLILVLLGVSSFFTLKGSSLIFYLDIYTQQTVNWQPLLVGGLIGMGICISVLVLLRFVLTELIAHRQTHWVIGLWVLFIVGNTAEISHVLLQINALDWGANTFFDISAFVDDSAEYGYLLNALVGFESSPSVLFVVLYGVCLMLAILCLRALGCVSNQHSKSPVYPGEFSTHEGLL
;
A
#
# COMPACT_ATOMS: atom_id res chain seq x y z
N MET A 1 4.34 1.88 -0.99
CA MET A 1 4.23 0.43 -0.75
C MET A 1 5.58 -0.28 -0.76
N PHE A 2 6.36 -0.30 -1.86
CA PHE A 2 7.66 -1.01 -1.91
C PHE A 2 8.66 -0.58 -0.84
N ALA A 3 8.75 0.72 -0.52
CA ALA A 3 9.65 1.21 0.52
C ALA A 3 9.35 0.57 1.89
N TYR A 4 8.08 0.44 2.24
CA TYR A 4 7.65 -0.22 3.48
C TYR A 4 7.98 -1.70 3.50
N LEU A 5 7.70 -2.43 2.41
CA LEU A 5 8.01 -3.85 2.29
C LEU A 5 9.51 -4.11 2.40
N LEU A 6 10.34 -3.30 1.75
CA LEU A 6 11.81 -3.38 1.85
C LEU A 6 12.31 -3.10 3.26
N ALA A 7 11.66 -2.19 4.00
CA ALA A 7 12.04 -1.85 5.36
C ALA A 7 11.62 -2.93 6.37
N ILE A 8 10.40 -3.47 6.24
CA ILE A 8 9.84 -4.42 7.21
C ILE A 8 10.29 -5.86 6.93
N MET A 9 10.45 -6.22 5.65
CA MET A 9 10.75 -7.60 5.21
C MET A 9 11.93 -7.66 4.23
N PRO A 10 13.15 -7.21 4.62
CA PRO A 10 14.28 -7.13 3.69
C PRO A 10 14.70 -8.48 3.12
N LYS A 11 14.57 -9.56 3.90
CA LYS A 11 14.91 -10.94 3.47
C LYS A 11 14.07 -11.44 2.29
N LEU A 12 12.87 -10.90 2.12
CA LEU A 12 11.96 -11.31 1.06
C LEU A 12 12.53 -10.99 -0.33
N PHE A 13 13.20 -9.84 -0.45
CA PHE A 13 13.72 -9.32 -1.72
C PHE A 13 15.10 -9.86 -2.12
N THR A 14 15.69 -10.76 -1.32
CA THR A 14 16.94 -11.45 -1.68
C THR A 14 16.73 -12.54 -2.74
N HIS A 15 15.49 -13.00 -2.93
CA HIS A 15 15.16 -14.02 -3.93
C HIS A 15 14.87 -13.37 -5.29
N THR A 16 15.76 -13.58 -6.25
CA THR A 16 15.64 -13.03 -7.62
C THR A 16 14.37 -13.46 -8.34
N TRP A 17 13.93 -14.72 -8.17
CA TRP A 17 12.69 -15.21 -8.77
C TRP A 17 11.44 -14.49 -8.23
N LEU A 18 11.44 -14.07 -6.97
CA LEU A 18 10.35 -13.30 -6.39
C LEU A 18 10.25 -11.92 -7.02
N ASN A 19 11.38 -11.26 -7.25
CA ASN A 19 11.41 -9.95 -7.90
C ASN A 19 10.88 -10.04 -9.33
N ILE A 20 11.22 -11.12 -10.05
CA ILE A 20 10.69 -11.39 -11.40
C ILE A 20 9.17 -11.65 -11.34
N ALA A 21 8.72 -12.49 -10.40
CA ALA A 21 7.30 -12.75 -10.21
C ALA A 21 6.51 -11.47 -9.86
N LEU A 22 7.05 -10.60 -9.01
CA LEU A 22 6.46 -9.30 -8.68
C LEU A 22 6.36 -8.40 -9.92
N LEU A 23 7.41 -8.30 -10.73
CA LEU A 23 7.38 -7.51 -11.96
C LEU A 23 6.34 -8.04 -12.94
N LEU A 24 6.27 -9.35 -13.13
CA LEU A 24 5.28 -9.98 -14.01
C LEU A 24 3.85 -9.75 -13.49
N THR A 25 3.61 -9.95 -12.20
CA THR A 25 2.26 -9.71 -11.63
C THR A 25 1.87 -8.25 -11.72
N CYS A 26 2.76 -7.31 -11.45
CA CYS A 26 2.50 -5.88 -11.57
C CYS A 26 2.18 -5.43 -13.01
N SER A 27 2.67 -6.15 -14.01
CA SER A 27 2.43 -5.81 -15.43
C SER A 27 1.20 -6.52 -16.01
N VAL A 28 1.04 -7.81 -15.73
CA VAL A 28 0.00 -8.65 -16.37
C VAL A 28 -1.35 -8.50 -15.66
N VAL A 29 -1.37 -8.45 -14.34
CA VAL A 29 -2.62 -8.51 -13.58
C VAL A 29 -3.50 -7.26 -13.76
N PRO A 30 -2.98 -6.02 -13.79
CA PRO A 30 -3.80 -4.85 -14.09
C PRO A 30 -4.47 -4.91 -15.46
N PHE A 31 -3.74 -5.41 -16.46
CA PHE A 31 -4.27 -5.54 -17.81
C PHE A 31 -5.37 -6.60 -17.90
N SER A 32 -5.16 -7.77 -17.28
CA SER A 32 -6.18 -8.81 -17.22
C SER A 32 -7.41 -8.38 -16.42
N PHE A 33 -7.23 -7.58 -15.37
CA PHE A 33 -8.34 -7.01 -14.62
C PHE A 33 -9.16 -6.04 -15.47
N PHE A 34 -8.50 -5.17 -16.23
CA PHE A 34 -9.17 -4.22 -17.12
C PHE A 34 -10.09 -4.93 -18.13
N THR A 35 -9.60 -5.98 -18.78
CA THR A 35 -10.40 -6.76 -19.74
C THR A 35 -11.53 -7.53 -19.04
N LEU A 36 -11.30 -8.06 -17.85
CA LEU A 36 -12.30 -8.80 -17.09
C LEU A 36 -13.38 -7.87 -16.52
N ALA A 37 -13.00 -6.68 -16.04
CA ALA A 37 -13.92 -5.68 -15.52
C ALA A 37 -14.93 -5.22 -16.57
N GLN A 38 -14.52 -5.07 -17.83
CA GLN A 38 -15.43 -4.76 -18.93
C GLN A 38 -16.52 -5.84 -19.11
N GLY A 39 -16.13 -7.13 -18.99
CA GLY A 39 -17.10 -8.24 -19.12
C GLY A 39 -18.03 -8.42 -17.92
N ILE A 40 -17.59 -8.01 -16.72
CA ILE A 40 -18.35 -8.15 -15.48
C ILE A 40 -19.14 -6.88 -15.15
N SER A 41 -18.81 -5.75 -15.76
CA SER A 41 -19.47 -4.47 -15.46
C SER A 41 -20.99 -4.51 -15.57
N GLU A 42 -21.51 -5.29 -16.52
CA GLU A 42 -22.96 -5.49 -16.71
C GLU A 42 -23.61 -6.41 -15.66
N SER A 43 -22.81 -7.12 -14.87
CA SER A 43 -23.29 -8.00 -13.81
C SER A 43 -23.80 -7.19 -12.61
N PHE A 44 -24.64 -7.80 -11.78
CA PHE A 44 -25.16 -7.16 -10.56
C PHE A 44 -25.84 -5.79 -10.82
N ALA A 45 -26.69 -5.72 -11.81
CA ALA A 45 -27.39 -4.50 -12.20
C ALA A 45 -26.46 -3.34 -12.63
N GLY A 46 -25.30 -3.65 -13.22
CA GLY A 46 -24.32 -2.67 -13.68
C GLY A 46 -23.27 -2.26 -12.63
N GLN A 47 -23.27 -2.88 -11.46
CA GLN A 47 -22.33 -2.58 -10.35
C GLN A 47 -21.22 -3.62 -10.18
N GLY A 48 -20.99 -4.45 -11.19
CA GLY A 48 -20.02 -5.56 -11.11
C GLY A 48 -18.58 -5.09 -10.91
N ALA A 49 -18.19 -3.98 -11.52
CA ALA A 49 -16.87 -3.40 -11.41
C ALA A 49 -16.60 -2.88 -9.99
N GLU A 50 -17.56 -2.21 -9.36
CA GLU A 50 -17.48 -1.68 -8.00
C GLU A 50 -17.33 -2.79 -6.97
N PHE A 51 -18.08 -3.89 -7.11
CA PHE A 51 -17.91 -5.06 -6.23
C PHE A 51 -16.53 -5.70 -6.37
N MET A 52 -15.97 -5.74 -7.57
CA MET A 52 -14.59 -6.21 -7.78
C MET A 52 -13.57 -5.31 -7.09
N ILE A 53 -13.73 -3.98 -7.17
CA ILE A 53 -12.85 -3.03 -6.49
C ILE A 53 -12.90 -3.23 -4.97
N ILE A 54 -14.10 -3.33 -4.38
CA ILE A 54 -14.28 -3.59 -2.94
C ILE A 54 -13.59 -4.91 -2.55
N THR A 55 -13.79 -5.97 -3.33
CA THR A 55 -13.17 -7.27 -3.05
C THR A 55 -11.64 -7.18 -3.08
N LEU A 56 -11.05 -6.50 -4.06
CA LEU A 56 -9.60 -6.32 -4.14
C LEU A 56 -9.03 -5.49 -2.99
N LEU A 57 -9.74 -4.44 -2.55
CA LEU A 57 -9.34 -3.63 -1.39
C LEU A 57 -9.36 -4.45 -0.10
N LEU A 58 -10.37 -5.31 0.09
CA LEU A 58 -10.41 -6.22 1.22
C LEU A 58 -9.30 -7.27 1.17
N VAL A 59 -9.04 -7.85 0.00
CA VAL A 59 -7.91 -8.79 -0.19
C VAL A 59 -6.59 -8.10 0.14
N HIS A 60 -6.38 -6.87 -0.33
CA HIS A 60 -5.21 -6.05 0.01
C HIS A 60 -5.03 -5.91 1.53
N LEU A 61 -6.09 -5.49 2.25
CA LEU A 61 -6.08 -5.33 3.70
C LEU A 61 -5.69 -6.62 4.42
N PHE A 62 -6.43 -7.71 4.16
CA PHE A 62 -6.22 -8.98 4.85
C PHE A 62 -4.87 -9.60 4.55
N CYS A 63 -4.42 -9.57 3.29
CA CYS A 63 -3.12 -10.11 2.90
C CYS A 63 -1.98 -9.41 3.62
N PHE A 64 -1.98 -8.09 3.68
CA PHE A 64 -0.90 -7.36 4.35
C PHE A 64 -0.96 -7.42 5.87
N LEU A 65 -2.15 -7.40 6.46
CA LEU A 65 -2.28 -7.60 7.90
C LEU A 65 -1.76 -8.98 8.31
N LEU A 66 -2.16 -10.04 7.61
CA LEU A 66 -1.66 -11.39 7.89
C LEU A 66 -0.16 -11.54 7.62
N ALA A 67 0.36 -10.94 6.55
CA ALA A 67 1.78 -10.99 6.23
C ALA A 67 2.67 -10.34 7.29
N THR A 68 2.15 -9.36 8.06
CA THR A 68 2.89 -8.70 9.15
C THR A 68 2.89 -9.48 10.46
N THR A 69 2.12 -10.57 10.57
CA THR A 69 2.05 -11.39 11.79
C THR A 69 3.20 -12.39 11.88
N GLN A 70 3.53 -12.81 13.13
CA GLN A 70 4.63 -13.76 13.38
C GLN A 70 4.26 -15.22 13.07
N PHE A 71 2.98 -15.55 13.09
CA PHE A 71 2.50 -16.95 12.99
C PHE A 71 2.52 -17.51 11.57
N VAL A 72 2.77 -16.68 10.58
CA VAL A 72 2.73 -17.07 9.17
C VAL A 72 4.09 -17.60 8.71
N ASN A 73 4.09 -18.81 8.15
CA ASN A 73 5.28 -19.42 7.53
C ASN A 73 5.83 -18.54 6.40
N GLU A 74 7.16 -18.56 6.19
CA GLU A 74 7.80 -17.73 5.15
C GLU A 74 7.18 -17.92 3.76
N ARG A 75 6.85 -19.16 3.36
CA ARG A 75 6.22 -19.44 2.06
C ARG A 75 4.83 -18.81 1.94
N VAL A 76 4.01 -18.93 3.00
CA VAL A 76 2.66 -18.35 3.01
C VAL A 76 2.75 -16.82 3.03
N ARG A 77 3.72 -16.25 3.77
CA ARG A 77 3.99 -14.81 3.79
C ARG A 77 4.35 -14.29 2.39
N LEU A 78 5.19 -15.02 1.64
CA LEU A 78 5.50 -14.70 0.25
C LEU A 78 4.25 -14.62 -0.63
N ILE A 79 3.38 -15.62 -0.53
CA ILE A 79 2.12 -15.66 -1.29
C ILE A 79 1.22 -14.49 -0.89
N LEU A 80 1.07 -14.21 0.41
CA LEU A 80 0.27 -13.08 0.90
C LEU A 80 0.79 -11.73 0.40
N VAL A 81 2.11 -11.54 0.42
CA VAL A 81 2.73 -10.31 -0.11
C VAL A 81 2.49 -10.20 -1.61
N LEU A 82 2.66 -11.29 -2.38
CA LEU A 82 2.38 -11.30 -3.81
C LEU A 82 0.92 -10.95 -4.11
N LEU A 83 -0.02 -11.55 -3.40
CA LEU A 83 -1.45 -11.27 -3.56
C LEU A 83 -1.80 -9.82 -3.17
N GLY A 84 -1.27 -9.32 -2.05
CA GLY A 84 -1.51 -7.95 -1.61
C GLY A 84 -0.91 -6.91 -2.57
N VAL A 85 0.31 -7.14 -3.07
CA VAL A 85 0.95 -6.29 -4.09
C VAL A 85 0.17 -6.33 -5.39
N SER A 86 -0.20 -7.52 -5.85
CA SER A 86 -1.00 -7.73 -7.05
C SER A 86 -2.33 -6.98 -6.96
N SER A 87 -3.07 -7.09 -5.85
CA SER A 87 -4.34 -6.37 -5.64
C SER A 87 -4.14 -4.85 -5.70
N PHE A 88 -3.10 -4.33 -5.05
CA PHE A 88 -2.79 -2.89 -5.07
C PHE A 88 -2.48 -2.39 -6.50
N PHE A 89 -1.61 -3.11 -7.22
CA PHE A 89 -1.25 -2.72 -8.58
C PHE A 89 -2.39 -2.91 -9.56
N THR A 90 -3.28 -3.88 -9.32
CA THR A 90 -4.49 -4.04 -10.13
C THR A 90 -5.38 -2.81 -10.02
N LEU A 91 -5.64 -2.33 -8.81
CA LEU A 91 -6.48 -1.16 -8.57
C LEU A 91 -5.88 0.12 -9.17
N LYS A 92 -4.65 0.46 -8.77
CA LYS A 92 -4.01 1.70 -9.22
C LYS A 92 -3.56 1.62 -10.69
N GLY A 93 -3.16 0.44 -11.15
CA GLY A 93 -2.78 0.21 -12.55
C GLY A 93 -3.96 0.21 -13.51
N SER A 94 -5.11 -0.36 -13.13
CA SER A 94 -6.31 -0.29 -13.99
C SER A 94 -6.79 1.13 -14.16
N SER A 95 -6.77 1.96 -13.12
CA SER A 95 -7.10 3.38 -13.22
C SER A 95 -6.18 4.12 -14.20
N LEU A 96 -4.89 3.80 -14.20
CA LEU A 96 -3.93 4.34 -15.16
C LEU A 96 -4.26 3.88 -16.60
N ILE A 97 -4.60 2.59 -16.80
CA ILE A 97 -4.96 2.04 -18.10
C ILE A 97 -6.25 2.71 -18.65
N PHE A 98 -7.27 2.90 -17.79
CA PHE A 98 -8.49 3.64 -18.17
C PHE A 98 -8.18 5.06 -18.60
N TYR A 99 -7.33 5.77 -17.86
CA TYR A 99 -6.92 7.11 -18.22
C TYR A 99 -6.18 7.15 -19.57
N LEU A 100 -5.27 6.22 -19.80
CA LEU A 100 -4.53 6.09 -21.06
C LEU A 100 -5.47 5.78 -22.23
N ASP A 101 -6.45 4.89 -22.04
CA ASP A 101 -7.42 4.53 -23.07
C ASP A 101 -8.26 5.75 -23.49
N ILE A 102 -8.82 6.49 -22.52
CA ILE A 102 -9.58 7.71 -22.79
C ILE A 102 -8.71 8.77 -23.51
N TYR A 103 -7.47 8.95 -23.05
CA TYR A 103 -6.55 9.91 -23.63
C TYR A 103 -6.21 9.59 -25.08
N THR A 104 -5.97 8.31 -25.39
CA THR A 104 -5.65 7.87 -26.77
C THR A 104 -6.82 8.02 -27.73
N GLN A 105 -8.06 7.93 -27.23
CA GLN A 105 -9.25 8.16 -28.02
C GLN A 105 -9.48 9.65 -28.38
N GLN A 106 -8.99 10.55 -27.49
CA GLN A 106 -9.23 12.00 -27.66
C GLN A 106 -8.10 12.72 -28.38
N THR A 107 -6.86 12.24 -28.31
CA THR A 107 -5.67 12.94 -28.81
C THR A 107 -4.76 12.03 -29.64
N VAL A 108 -4.27 12.58 -30.76
CA VAL A 108 -3.28 11.90 -31.64
C VAL A 108 -1.84 12.18 -31.19
N ASN A 109 -1.64 13.16 -30.29
CA ASN A 109 -0.30 13.59 -29.89
C ASN A 109 0.17 12.92 -28.60
N TRP A 110 1.16 12.02 -28.69
CA TRP A 110 1.74 11.28 -27.59
C TRP A 110 2.82 12.03 -26.80
N GLN A 111 3.34 13.14 -27.34
CA GLN A 111 4.44 13.86 -26.73
C GLN A 111 4.15 14.35 -25.28
N PRO A 112 3.00 15.00 -24.99
CA PRO A 112 2.68 15.43 -23.63
C PRO A 112 2.60 14.26 -22.64
N LEU A 113 2.04 13.13 -23.09
CA LEU A 113 1.91 11.93 -22.28
C LEU A 113 3.28 11.34 -21.90
N LEU A 114 4.21 11.25 -22.88
CA LEU A 114 5.56 10.75 -22.63
C LEU A 114 6.34 11.68 -21.69
N VAL A 115 6.28 12.99 -21.92
CA VAL A 115 6.97 13.97 -21.05
C VAL A 115 6.40 13.92 -19.63
N GLY A 116 5.06 13.95 -19.48
CA GLY A 116 4.41 13.83 -18.17
C GLY A 116 4.73 12.52 -17.47
N GLY A 117 4.73 11.41 -18.21
CA GLY A 117 5.08 10.09 -17.68
C GLY A 117 6.53 10.01 -17.18
N LEU A 118 7.49 10.56 -17.91
CA LEU A 118 8.90 10.59 -17.51
C LEU A 118 9.11 11.45 -16.27
N ILE A 119 8.48 12.62 -16.20
CA ILE A 119 8.55 13.52 -15.03
C ILE A 119 7.91 12.82 -13.82
N GLY A 120 6.71 12.25 -13.99
CA GLY A 120 6.00 11.52 -12.93
C GLY A 120 6.80 10.32 -12.41
N MET A 121 7.44 9.56 -13.30
CA MET A 121 8.33 8.46 -12.91
C MET A 121 9.54 8.96 -12.10
N GLY A 122 10.15 10.08 -12.50
CA GLY A 122 11.27 10.71 -11.77
C GLY A 122 10.85 11.11 -10.35
N ILE A 123 9.68 11.74 -10.20
CA ILE A 123 9.12 12.11 -8.89
C ILE A 123 8.86 10.86 -8.05
N CYS A 124 8.23 9.84 -8.59
CA CYS A 124 7.95 8.58 -7.87
C CYS A 124 9.22 7.89 -7.38
N ILE A 125 10.28 7.84 -8.20
CA ILE A 125 11.58 7.27 -7.80
C ILE A 125 12.20 8.11 -6.69
N SER A 126 12.17 9.44 -6.78
CA SER A 126 12.69 10.33 -5.75
C SER A 126 11.98 10.14 -4.40
N VAL A 127 10.64 10.11 -4.41
CA VAL A 127 9.84 9.85 -3.19
C VAL A 127 10.12 8.47 -2.62
N LEU A 128 10.26 7.44 -3.48
CA LEU A 128 10.58 6.08 -3.03
C LEU A 128 11.94 6.01 -2.32
N VAL A 129 12.96 6.65 -2.88
CA VAL A 129 14.31 6.70 -2.29
C VAL A 129 14.29 7.44 -0.96
N LEU A 130 13.64 8.62 -0.91
CA LEU A 130 13.52 9.42 0.30
C LEU A 130 12.78 8.66 1.40
N LEU A 131 11.63 8.08 1.08
CA LEU A 131 10.83 7.30 2.03
C LEU A 131 11.60 6.08 2.54
N ARG A 132 12.30 5.36 1.65
CA ARG A 132 13.15 4.24 2.06
C ARG A 132 14.24 4.68 3.03
N PHE A 133 14.90 5.82 2.77
CA PHE A 133 15.92 6.36 3.66
C PHE A 133 15.36 6.67 5.05
N VAL A 134 14.23 7.39 5.12
CA VAL A 134 13.56 7.72 6.38
C VAL A 134 13.15 6.47 7.16
N LEU A 135 12.54 5.48 6.49
CA LEU A 135 12.12 4.23 7.14
C LEU A 135 13.33 3.43 7.66
N THR A 136 14.43 3.38 6.91
CA THR A 136 15.65 2.67 7.34
C THR A 136 16.28 3.36 8.55
N GLU A 137 16.30 4.68 8.58
CA GLU A 137 16.81 5.46 9.71
C GLU A 137 15.95 5.27 10.96
N LEU A 138 14.62 5.27 10.83
CA LEU A 138 13.72 4.95 11.94
C LEU A 138 13.96 3.55 12.52
N ILE A 139 14.25 2.56 11.68
CA ILE A 139 14.59 1.20 12.13
C ILE A 139 15.94 1.19 12.84
N ALA A 140 16.94 1.89 12.32
CA ALA A 140 18.27 1.98 12.91
C ALA A 140 18.24 2.60 14.33
N HIS A 141 17.37 3.59 14.54
CA HIS A 141 17.12 4.21 15.84
C HIS A 141 16.18 3.42 16.76
N ARG A 142 15.92 2.14 16.49
CA ARG A 142 14.99 1.27 17.22
C ARG A 142 13.54 1.76 17.30
N GLN A 143 13.15 2.65 16.42
CA GLN A 143 11.78 3.19 16.35
C GLN A 143 10.89 2.38 15.39
N THR A 144 11.05 1.08 15.38
CA THR A 144 10.35 0.16 14.48
C THR A 144 8.82 0.24 14.61
N HIS A 145 8.32 0.60 15.81
CA HIS A 145 6.88 0.80 16.03
C HIS A 145 6.29 1.92 15.16
N TRP A 146 7.05 3.00 14.89
CA TRP A 146 6.62 4.06 13.98
C TRP A 146 6.53 3.57 12.54
N VAL A 147 7.49 2.77 12.12
CA VAL A 147 7.49 2.16 10.76
C VAL A 147 6.26 1.27 10.57
N ILE A 148 5.95 0.45 11.58
CA ILE A 148 4.76 -0.41 11.56
C ILE A 148 3.48 0.43 11.59
N GLY A 149 3.45 1.48 12.42
CA GLY A 149 2.32 2.42 12.47
C GLY A 149 2.05 3.07 11.13
N LEU A 150 3.08 3.62 10.48
CA LEU A 150 2.96 4.20 9.14
C LEU A 150 2.52 3.16 8.09
N TRP A 151 3.02 1.92 8.20
CA TRP A 151 2.60 0.83 7.32
C TRP A 151 1.13 0.50 7.48
N VAL A 152 0.64 0.42 8.73
CA VAL A 152 -0.78 0.19 9.02
C VAL A 152 -1.63 1.32 8.49
N LEU A 153 -1.23 2.58 8.71
CA LEU A 153 -1.95 3.74 8.19
C LEU A 153 -2.02 3.72 6.66
N PHE A 154 -0.92 3.34 5.99
CA PHE A 154 -0.90 3.18 4.54
C PHE A 154 -1.91 2.13 4.04
N ILE A 155 -1.94 0.95 4.68
CA ILE A 155 -2.87 -0.13 4.29
C ILE A 155 -4.32 0.29 4.54
N VAL A 156 -4.59 0.84 5.73
CA VAL A 156 -5.94 1.27 6.14
C VAL A 156 -6.44 2.42 5.27
N GLY A 157 -5.57 3.40 4.98
CA GLY A 157 -5.92 4.53 4.11
C GLY A 157 -6.35 4.09 2.71
N ASN A 158 -5.58 3.19 2.10
CA ASN A 158 -5.98 2.62 0.80
C ASN A 158 -7.28 1.80 0.87
N THR A 159 -7.54 1.10 1.99
CA THR A 159 -8.78 0.33 2.16
C THR A 159 -9.98 1.23 2.39
N ALA A 160 -9.81 2.38 3.02
CA ALA A 160 -10.89 3.33 3.27
C ALA A 160 -11.48 3.92 1.96
N GLU A 161 -10.77 3.82 0.83
CA GLU A 161 -11.32 4.12 -0.51
C GLU A 161 -12.62 3.33 -0.83
N ILE A 162 -12.88 2.23 -0.13
CA ILE A 162 -14.16 1.50 -0.20
C ILE A 162 -15.34 2.43 0.05
N SER A 163 -15.19 3.44 0.93
CA SER A 163 -16.25 4.40 1.24
C SER A 163 -16.73 5.15 0.00
N HIS A 164 -15.80 5.57 -0.87
CA HIS A 164 -16.15 6.29 -2.10
C HIS A 164 -16.92 5.39 -3.07
N VAL A 165 -16.50 4.14 -3.19
CA VAL A 165 -17.19 3.16 -4.03
C VAL A 165 -18.60 2.88 -3.49
N LEU A 166 -18.76 2.71 -2.17
CA LEU A 166 -20.06 2.48 -1.53
C LEU A 166 -21.00 3.69 -1.67
N LEU A 167 -20.49 4.92 -1.60
CA LEU A 167 -21.26 6.14 -1.85
C LEU A 167 -21.64 6.26 -3.33
N GLN A 168 -20.75 5.91 -4.23
CA GLN A 168 -21.00 5.95 -5.67
C GLN A 168 -22.14 5.02 -6.10
N ILE A 169 -22.25 3.83 -5.49
CA ILE A 169 -23.36 2.90 -5.75
C ILE A 169 -24.61 3.19 -4.92
N ASN A 170 -24.65 4.30 -4.17
CA ASN A 170 -25.72 4.67 -3.24
C ASN A 170 -26.11 3.57 -2.25
N ALA A 171 -25.12 2.75 -1.83
CA ALA A 171 -25.38 1.68 -0.87
C ALA A 171 -25.70 2.21 0.54
N LEU A 172 -25.20 3.41 0.90
CA LEU A 172 -25.28 3.98 2.23
C LEU A 172 -25.44 5.52 2.17
N ASP A 173 -26.66 5.99 1.95
CA ASP A 173 -26.96 7.44 1.81
C ASP A 173 -26.60 8.26 3.05
N TRP A 174 -26.73 7.68 4.26
CA TRP A 174 -26.46 8.39 5.52
C TRP A 174 -24.98 8.78 5.69
N GLY A 175 -24.07 8.11 5.00
CA GLY A 175 -22.64 8.32 5.10
C GLY A 175 -22.08 9.41 4.20
N ALA A 176 -22.89 10.02 3.35
CA ALA A 176 -22.46 11.01 2.36
C ALA A 176 -22.10 12.39 2.95
N ASN A 177 -22.60 12.69 4.17
CA ASN A 177 -22.31 13.96 4.82
C ASN A 177 -20.83 14.08 5.15
N THR A 178 -20.26 15.29 5.02
CA THR A 178 -18.90 15.59 5.49
C THR A 178 -18.86 15.54 7.02
N PHE A 179 -17.86 14.84 7.56
CA PHE A 179 -17.67 14.73 9.01
C PHE A 179 -17.00 15.99 9.59
N PHE A 180 -15.95 16.46 8.92
CA PHE A 180 -15.28 17.74 9.20
C PHE A 180 -14.71 18.30 7.89
N ASP A 181 -14.41 19.59 7.89
CA ASP A 181 -13.79 20.27 6.74
C ASP A 181 -12.61 21.11 7.24
N ILE A 182 -11.40 20.70 6.81
CA ILE A 182 -10.15 21.43 7.06
C ILE A 182 -9.48 21.85 5.75
N SER A 183 -10.24 21.92 4.66
CA SER A 183 -9.74 22.32 3.34
C SER A 183 -9.08 23.72 3.35
N ALA A 184 -9.44 24.57 4.32
CA ALA A 184 -8.81 25.88 4.52
C ALA A 184 -7.32 25.79 4.93
N PHE A 185 -6.88 24.67 5.54
CA PHE A 185 -5.49 24.45 5.99
C PHE A 185 -4.73 23.49 5.09
N VAL A 186 -5.40 22.46 4.61
CA VAL A 186 -4.81 21.43 3.75
C VAL A 186 -5.70 21.27 2.53
N ASP A 187 -5.22 21.76 1.40
CA ASP A 187 -5.90 21.62 0.13
C ASP A 187 -5.53 20.26 -0.50
N ASP A 188 -6.55 19.40 -0.72
CA ASP A 188 -6.37 18.09 -1.34
C ASP A 188 -5.87 18.20 -2.78
N SER A 189 -6.12 19.33 -3.45
CA SER A 189 -5.64 19.59 -4.81
C SER A 189 -4.18 20.04 -4.87
N ALA A 190 -3.56 20.35 -3.72
CA ALA A 190 -2.16 20.71 -3.64
C ALA A 190 -1.25 19.45 -3.64
N GLU A 191 0.00 19.60 -4.07
CA GLU A 191 0.97 18.50 -4.16
C GLU A 191 1.15 17.74 -2.84
N TYR A 192 1.17 18.47 -1.72
CA TYR A 192 1.26 17.86 -0.38
C TYR A 192 -0.02 17.12 0.02
N GLY A 193 -1.21 17.57 -0.42
CA GLY A 193 -2.47 16.88 -0.22
C GLY A 193 -2.48 15.52 -0.91
N TYR A 194 -2.09 15.48 -2.18
CA TYR A 194 -1.91 14.21 -2.90
C TYR A 194 -0.90 13.27 -2.24
N LEU A 195 0.21 13.82 -1.73
CA LEU A 195 1.22 13.00 -1.04
C LEU A 195 0.68 12.42 0.27
N LEU A 196 -0.03 13.20 1.08
CA LEU A 196 -0.65 12.75 2.32
C LEU A 196 -1.75 11.72 2.06
N ASN A 197 -2.57 11.93 1.04
CA ASN A 197 -3.57 10.95 0.61
C ASN A 197 -2.90 9.65 0.20
N ALA A 198 -1.85 9.68 -0.63
CA ALA A 198 -1.14 8.49 -1.09
C ALA A 198 -0.39 7.73 0.03
N LEU A 199 0.09 8.42 1.09
CA LEU A 199 0.86 7.81 2.17
C LEU A 199 -0.02 7.29 3.31
N VAL A 200 -1.08 8.01 3.66
CA VAL A 200 -1.86 7.78 4.87
C VAL A 200 -3.36 7.66 4.57
N GLY A 201 -3.79 7.96 3.34
CA GLY A 201 -5.20 8.05 2.97
C GLY A 201 -5.88 9.27 3.61
N PHE A 202 -5.15 10.38 3.75
CA PHE A 202 -5.70 11.59 4.34
C PHE A 202 -6.62 12.31 3.34
N GLU A 203 -7.75 12.84 3.85
CA GLU A 203 -8.67 13.70 3.12
C GLU A 203 -8.98 14.95 3.96
N SER A 204 -9.03 16.11 3.30
CA SER A 204 -9.32 17.38 3.99
C SER A 204 -10.80 17.52 4.39
N SER A 205 -11.70 16.88 3.66
CA SER A 205 -13.15 16.89 3.91
C SER A 205 -13.74 15.47 3.81
N PRO A 206 -13.36 14.55 4.74
CA PRO A 206 -13.78 13.17 4.67
C PRO A 206 -15.27 13.02 4.94
N SER A 207 -15.90 12.08 4.25
CA SER A 207 -17.27 11.69 4.53
C SER A 207 -17.38 10.93 5.86
N VAL A 208 -18.57 10.95 6.49
CA VAL A 208 -18.83 10.19 7.72
C VAL A 208 -18.51 8.70 7.50
N LEU A 209 -18.89 8.16 6.35
CA LEU A 209 -18.63 6.76 6.00
C LEU A 209 -17.12 6.47 5.92
N PHE A 210 -16.34 7.38 5.34
CA PHE A 210 -14.88 7.26 5.27
C PHE A 210 -14.26 7.17 6.66
N VAL A 211 -14.62 8.10 7.57
CA VAL A 211 -14.08 8.12 8.94
C VAL A 211 -14.44 6.85 9.71
N VAL A 212 -15.69 6.37 9.58
CA VAL A 212 -16.13 5.14 10.24
C VAL A 212 -15.38 3.93 9.71
N LEU A 213 -15.27 3.75 8.38
CA LEU A 213 -14.52 2.64 7.78
C LEU A 213 -13.03 2.69 8.12
N TYR A 214 -12.43 3.88 8.05
CA TYR A 214 -11.04 4.08 8.43
C TYR A 214 -10.81 3.67 9.89
N GLY A 215 -11.66 4.13 10.81
CA GLY A 215 -11.60 3.78 12.23
C GLY A 215 -11.77 2.28 12.49
N VAL A 216 -12.75 1.63 11.85
CA VAL A 216 -12.97 0.18 11.97
C VAL A 216 -11.78 -0.61 11.44
N CYS A 217 -11.27 -0.29 10.25
CA CYS A 217 -10.10 -0.95 9.69
C CYS A 217 -8.84 -0.74 10.55
N LEU A 218 -8.66 0.46 11.11
CA LEU A 218 -7.54 0.76 12.01
C LEU A 218 -7.64 -0.04 13.31
N MET A 219 -8.82 -0.12 13.92
CA MET A 219 -9.06 -0.93 15.11
C MET A 219 -8.78 -2.41 14.84
N LEU A 220 -9.28 -2.95 13.73
CA LEU A 220 -9.02 -4.33 13.32
C LEU A 220 -7.53 -4.59 13.12
N ALA A 221 -6.81 -3.67 12.47
CA ALA A 221 -5.37 -3.78 12.26
C ALA A 221 -4.60 -3.80 13.59
N ILE A 222 -4.92 -2.90 14.52
CA ILE A 222 -4.28 -2.83 15.84
C ILE A 222 -4.58 -4.10 16.64
N LEU A 223 -5.82 -4.58 16.66
CA LEU A 223 -6.21 -5.80 17.35
C LEU A 223 -5.48 -7.02 16.76
N CYS A 224 -5.40 -7.12 15.45
CA CYS A 224 -4.70 -8.19 14.75
C CYS A 224 -3.20 -8.20 15.12
N LEU A 225 -2.54 -7.04 15.09
CA LEU A 225 -1.12 -6.93 15.46
C LEU A 225 -0.85 -7.21 16.93
N ARG A 226 -1.76 -6.83 17.83
CA ARG A 226 -1.64 -7.15 19.27
C ARG A 226 -1.89 -8.62 19.57
N ALA A 227 -2.93 -9.21 18.96
CA ALA A 227 -3.31 -10.61 19.21
C ALA A 227 -2.32 -11.60 18.61
N LEU A 228 -1.82 -11.33 17.41
CA LEU A 228 -0.97 -12.24 16.65
C LEU A 228 0.54 -11.91 16.75
N GLY A 229 0.89 -10.81 17.40
CA GLY A 229 2.27 -10.31 17.45
C GLY A 229 2.78 -9.78 16.11
N CYS A 230 3.83 -8.97 16.14
CA CYS A 230 4.43 -8.39 14.94
C CYS A 230 5.79 -9.01 14.65
N VAL A 231 6.10 -9.27 13.37
CA VAL A 231 7.37 -9.85 12.87
C VAL A 231 8.60 -9.06 13.31
N SER A 232 8.46 -7.77 13.53
CA SER A 232 9.55 -6.87 13.92
C SER A 232 10.23 -7.23 15.26
N ASN A 233 9.56 -7.99 16.14
CA ASN A 233 10.11 -8.35 17.46
C ASN A 233 11.23 -9.41 17.41
N GLN A 234 11.44 -10.09 16.26
CA GLN A 234 12.49 -11.10 16.14
C GLN A 234 13.89 -10.52 15.89
N HIS A 235 14.02 -9.28 15.45
CA HIS A 235 15.32 -8.65 15.23
C HIS A 235 15.97 -8.03 16.49
N SER A 236 15.26 -7.99 17.61
CA SER A 236 15.77 -7.46 18.89
C SER A 236 16.66 -8.45 19.67
N LYS A 237 16.77 -9.70 19.23
CA LYS A 237 17.79 -10.60 19.77
C LYS A 237 19.10 -10.30 19.05
N SER A 238 19.94 -9.52 19.73
CA SER A 238 21.29 -9.11 19.38
C SER A 238 22.07 -10.13 18.57
N PRO A 239 22.83 -9.72 17.55
CA PRO A 239 23.99 -10.48 17.11
C PRO A 239 24.97 -10.48 18.28
N VAL A 240 25.16 -11.64 18.91
CA VAL A 240 26.34 -11.92 19.70
C VAL A 240 27.51 -11.75 18.75
N TYR A 241 28.29 -10.70 18.92
CA TYR A 241 29.59 -10.58 18.28
C TYR A 241 30.50 -11.64 18.90
N PRO A 242 30.92 -12.68 18.16
CA PRO A 242 32.01 -13.54 18.61
C PRO A 242 33.31 -12.83 18.26
N GLY A 243 33.96 -12.22 19.23
CA GLY A 243 35.24 -11.56 18.96
C GLY A 243 35.75 -10.68 20.09
N GLU A 244 35.72 -11.14 21.34
CA GLU A 244 36.75 -10.72 22.25
C GLU A 244 37.96 -11.62 22.00
N PHE A 245 38.90 -11.13 21.25
CA PHE A 245 40.27 -11.62 21.26
C PHE A 245 40.82 -11.42 22.67
N SER A 246 40.89 -12.48 23.41
CA SER A 246 41.71 -12.52 24.64
C SER A 246 43.19 -12.38 24.23
N THR A 247 43.71 -11.18 24.33
CA THR A 247 45.14 -10.92 24.42
C THR A 247 45.60 -11.49 25.76
N HIS A 248 45.98 -12.76 25.78
CA HIS A 248 46.92 -13.25 26.81
C HIS A 248 48.32 -12.83 26.38
N GLU A 249 48.79 -11.74 26.98
CA GLU A 249 50.22 -11.56 27.23
C GLU A 249 50.72 -12.72 28.10
N GLY A 250 51.59 -13.52 27.56
CA GLY A 250 52.43 -14.49 28.25
C GLY A 250 53.88 -14.01 28.17
N LEU A 251 54.34 -13.39 29.23
CA LEU A 251 55.76 -13.20 29.59
C LEU A 251 56.49 -14.52 29.53
N LEU A 252 57.54 -14.62 28.77
CA LEU A 252 58.92 -14.99 29.16
C LEU A 252 59.80 -14.98 27.93
#